data_6d6498a14fdda61c9ffef01c5df1613e
#
_entry.id   6d6498a14fdda61c9ffef01c5df1613e
#
_cell.length_a   1.000
_cell.length_b   1.000
_cell.length_c   1.000
_cell.angle_alpha   90.00
_cell.angle_beta   90.00
_cell.angle_gamma   90.00
#
_symmetry.space_group_name_H-M   'P 1'
#
loop_
_entity.id
_entity.type
_entity.pdbx_description
1 polymer ?
#
loop_
_entity_poly.entity_id
_entity_poly.type
_entity_poly.pdbx_seq_one_letter_code
_entity_poly.pdbx_strand_id
1 'polypeptide(L)'
;SELLPVLLESHMPLDLVIIMLGTNDCKSEYNTTPEKIAEGVIKLIKQVRHFDDETKILLISPIHLGENVWKSGFDPEFSKNSVNISKHLKEVYKDISLKYNTEFLSASDYVKASNKDEEHLDSDGHSILADVIYKKVANIFI
;
A
#
# COMPACT_ATOMS: atom_id res chain seq x y z
N SER A 1 -12.43 5.80 0.34
CA SER A 1 -12.25 6.91 1.28
C SER A 1 -13.16 8.06 0.87
N GLU A 2 -13.85 8.67 1.81
CA GLU A 2 -14.67 9.90 1.57
C GLU A 2 -13.79 11.16 1.59
N LEU A 3 -12.61 11.06 2.22
CA LEU A 3 -11.70 12.19 2.39
C LEU A 3 -10.85 12.46 1.13
N LEU A 4 -10.50 11.41 0.37
CA LEU A 4 -9.60 11.56 -0.78
C LEU A 4 -10.13 12.58 -1.82
N PRO A 5 -11.40 12.58 -2.23
CA PRO A 5 -11.91 13.57 -3.19
C PRO A 5 -11.71 15.02 -2.72
N VAL A 6 -11.95 15.30 -1.43
CA VAL A 6 -11.76 16.64 -0.84
C VAL A 6 -10.30 17.07 -0.88
N LEU A 7 -9.38 16.14 -0.58
CA LEU A 7 -7.95 16.41 -0.66
C LEU A 7 -7.49 16.63 -2.09
N LEU A 8 -7.96 15.83 -3.05
CA LEU A 8 -7.66 16.03 -4.46
C LEU A 8 -8.12 17.41 -4.94
N GLU A 9 -9.38 17.77 -4.69
CA GLU A 9 -9.94 19.06 -5.10
C GLU A 9 -9.11 20.24 -4.56
N SER A 10 -8.63 20.16 -3.33
CA SER A 10 -7.86 21.23 -2.70
C SER A 10 -6.39 21.29 -3.11
N HIS A 11 -5.83 20.25 -3.73
CA HIS A 11 -4.41 20.14 -4.07
C HIS A 11 -4.12 20.03 -5.58
N MET A 12 -5.16 19.99 -6.41
CA MET A 12 -4.96 19.96 -7.88
C MET A 12 -4.37 21.27 -8.42
N PRO A 13 -3.57 21.24 -9.51
CA PRO A 13 -3.16 20.03 -10.25
C PRO A 13 -2.08 19.23 -9.55
N LEU A 14 -2.08 17.91 -9.73
CA LEU A 14 -1.07 17.00 -9.20
C LEU A 14 -0.41 16.21 -10.33
N ASP A 15 0.91 16.15 -10.35
CA ASP A 15 1.66 15.34 -11.33
C ASP A 15 1.64 13.85 -10.98
N LEU A 16 1.60 13.53 -9.68
CA LEU A 16 1.66 12.16 -9.18
C LEU A 16 0.87 12.01 -7.86
N VAL A 17 0.13 10.92 -7.76
CA VAL A 17 -0.44 10.43 -6.49
C VAL A 17 0.19 9.08 -6.15
N ILE A 18 0.74 8.95 -4.96
CA ILE A 18 1.29 7.69 -4.43
C ILE A 18 0.28 7.08 -3.47
N ILE A 19 -0.10 5.84 -3.72
CA ILE A 19 -1.04 5.07 -2.88
C ILE A 19 -0.29 3.90 -2.27
N MET A 20 -0.09 3.90 -0.94
CA MET A 20 0.47 2.79 -0.17
C MET A 20 -0.42 2.54 1.04
N LEU A 21 -1.37 1.64 0.90
CA LEU A 21 -2.39 1.30 1.90
C LEU A 21 -2.61 -0.21 1.91
N GLY A 22 -3.27 -0.73 2.94
CA GLY A 22 -3.69 -2.13 3.00
C GLY A 22 -3.29 -2.88 4.27
N THR A 23 -2.24 -2.45 5.00
CA THR A 23 -1.80 -3.13 6.23
C THR A 23 -2.91 -3.18 7.28
N ASN A 24 -3.52 -2.03 7.58
CA ASN A 24 -4.61 -1.96 8.57
C ASN A 24 -5.86 -2.71 8.13
N ASP A 25 -6.09 -2.83 6.82
CA ASP A 25 -7.22 -3.62 6.31
C ASP A 25 -7.04 -5.12 6.57
N CYS A 26 -5.81 -5.58 6.89
CA CYS A 26 -5.54 -6.98 7.26
C CYS A 26 -5.97 -7.33 8.70
N LYS A 27 -6.42 -6.36 9.51
CA LYS A 27 -6.87 -6.62 10.89
C LYS A 27 -8.03 -7.61 10.94
N SER A 28 -8.02 -8.45 11.97
CA SER A 28 -8.97 -9.56 12.11
C SER A 28 -10.43 -9.13 12.17
N GLU A 29 -10.70 -7.94 12.73
CA GLU A 29 -12.05 -7.38 12.86
C GLU A 29 -12.75 -7.17 11.51
N TYR A 30 -11.97 -6.90 10.44
CA TYR A 30 -12.56 -6.66 9.11
C TYR A 30 -12.94 -7.94 8.37
N ASN A 31 -12.47 -9.10 8.83
CA ASN A 31 -12.75 -10.40 8.20
C ASN A 31 -12.69 -10.33 6.67
N THR A 32 -11.61 -9.76 6.16
CA THR A 32 -11.44 -9.39 4.76
C THR A 32 -10.64 -10.42 3.95
N THR A 33 -10.55 -10.19 2.66
CA THR A 33 -9.67 -10.94 1.75
C THR A 33 -8.81 -9.94 0.95
N PRO A 34 -7.69 -10.39 0.34
CA PRO A 34 -6.88 -9.52 -0.52
C PRO A 34 -7.69 -8.85 -1.63
N GLU A 35 -8.69 -9.55 -2.19
CA GLU A 35 -9.55 -9.05 -3.27
C GLU A 35 -10.47 -7.92 -2.78
N LYS A 36 -11.01 -8.02 -1.56
CA LYS A 36 -11.82 -6.94 -0.96
C LYS A 36 -10.97 -5.70 -0.66
N ILE A 37 -9.75 -5.88 -0.19
CA ILE A 37 -8.79 -4.77 -0.02
C ILE A 37 -8.52 -4.12 -1.38
N ALA A 38 -8.32 -4.93 -2.41
CA ALA A 38 -8.13 -4.50 -3.79
C ALA A 38 -9.29 -3.64 -4.32
N GLU A 39 -10.53 -3.98 -4.02
CA GLU A 39 -11.70 -3.18 -4.39
C GLU A 39 -11.61 -1.76 -3.81
N GLY A 40 -11.13 -1.63 -2.57
CA GLY A 40 -10.86 -0.33 -1.95
C GLY A 40 -9.80 0.47 -2.70
N VAL A 41 -8.70 -0.15 -3.08
CA VAL A 41 -7.62 0.47 -3.87
C VAL A 41 -8.12 0.90 -5.25
N ILE A 42 -8.89 0.05 -5.94
CA ILE A 42 -9.50 0.38 -7.23
C ILE A 42 -10.40 1.62 -7.11
N LYS A 43 -11.16 1.73 -6.02
CA LYS A 43 -11.99 2.92 -5.76
C LYS A 43 -11.14 4.18 -5.65
N LEU A 44 -9.99 4.12 -4.95
CA LEU A 44 -9.08 5.26 -4.84
C LEU A 44 -8.48 5.65 -6.21
N ILE A 45 -8.05 4.68 -7.00
CA ILE A 45 -7.53 4.93 -8.37
C ILE A 45 -8.59 5.63 -9.22
N LYS A 46 -9.85 5.15 -9.18
CA LYS A 46 -10.96 5.78 -9.90
C LYS A 46 -11.25 7.19 -9.41
N GLN A 47 -11.12 7.46 -8.12
CA GLN A 47 -11.29 8.81 -7.56
C GLN A 47 -10.21 9.77 -8.10
N VAL A 48 -8.94 9.36 -8.14
CA VAL A 48 -7.86 10.18 -8.73
C VAL A 48 -8.17 10.47 -10.21
N ARG A 49 -8.49 9.45 -11.00
CA ARG A 49 -8.81 9.57 -12.43
C ARG A 49 -10.03 10.44 -12.72
N HIS A 50 -10.97 10.50 -11.79
CA HIS A 50 -12.14 11.37 -11.92
C HIS A 50 -11.79 12.87 -11.87
N PHE A 51 -10.78 13.23 -11.06
CA PHE A 51 -10.32 14.61 -10.97
C PHE A 51 -9.39 15.01 -12.11
N ASP A 52 -8.49 14.11 -12.48
CA ASP A 52 -7.56 14.31 -13.58
C ASP A 52 -7.03 12.95 -14.05
N ASP A 53 -7.32 12.58 -15.30
CA ASP A 53 -6.89 11.32 -15.89
C ASP A 53 -5.43 11.32 -16.34
N GLU A 54 -4.80 12.50 -16.45
CA GLU A 54 -3.37 12.65 -16.74
C GLU A 54 -2.49 12.50 -15.50
N THR A 55 -3.05 12.69 -14.29
CA THR A 55 -2.30 12.49 -13.04
C THR A 55 -1.74 11.06 -12.98
N LYS A 56 -0.43 10.93 -12.88
CA LYS A 56 0.23 9.62 -12.72
C LYS A 56 -0.11 9.01 -11.35
N ILE A 57 -0.20 7.70 -11.29
CA ILE A 57 -0.45 6.98 -10.03
C ILE A 57 0.66 5.95 -9.83
N LEU A 58 1.30 6.00 -8.67
CA LEU A 58 2.20 4.96 -8.19
C LEU A 58 1.49 4.16 -7.10
N LEU A 59 1.15 2.93 -7.41
CA LEU A 59 0.58 1.98 -6.45
C LEU A 59 1.71 1.19 -5.79
N ILE A 60 1.78 1.26 -4.46
CA ILE A 60 2.77 0.53 -3.67
C ILE A 60 2.05 -0.52 -2.83
N SER A 61 2.37 -1.80 -3.04
CA SER A 61 1.93 -2.83 -2.10
C SER A 61 2.75 -2.71 -0.80
N PRO A 62 2.09 -2.78 0.38
CA PRO A 62 2.76 -2.62 1.66
C PRO A 62 3.76 -3.73 1.94
N ILE A 63 4.55 -3.56 2.99
CA ILE A 63 5.40 -4.62 3.54
C ILE A 63 4.52 -5.77 4.06
N HIS A 64 5.10 -6.96 4.13
CA HIS A 64 4.41 -8.08 4.77
C HIS A 64 4.40 -7.88 6.29
N LEU A 65 3.30 -8.23 6.94
CA LEU A 65 3.28 -8.42 8.38
C LEU A 65 4.27 -9.52 8.78
N GLY A 66 4.93 -9.34 9.90
CA GLY A 66 5.84 -10.34 10.45
C GLY A 66 5.11 -11.62 10.87
N GLU A 67 5.81 -12.74 10.85
CA GLU A 67 5.25 -14.07 11.13
C GLU A 67 4.71 -14.23 12.55
N ASN A 68 5.11 -13.35 13.45
CA ASN A 68 4.77 -13.42 14.86
C ASN A 68 3.81 -12.32 15.32
N VAL A 69 3.37 -11.41 14.44
CA VAL A 69 2.53 -10.25 14.78
C VAL A 69 1.29 -10.62 15.62
N TRP A 70 0.73 -11.79 15.40
CA TRP A 70 -0.46 -12.32 16.09
C TRP A 70 -0.16 -13.01 17.42
N LYS A 71 1.11 -13.19 17.79
CA LYS A 71 1.51 -13.86 19.03
C LYS A 71 1.40 -12.92 20.22
N SER A 72 1.32 -13.52 21.42
CA SER A 72 1.34 -12.76 22.67
C SER A 72 2.56 -11.83 22.75
N GLY A 73 2.31 -10.59 23.09
CA GLY A 73 3.34 -9.53 23.17
C GLY A 73 3.44 -8.65 21.94
N PHE A 74 2.71 -8.96 20.87
CA PHE A 74 2.56 -8.13 19.66
C PHE A 74 1.14 -7.57 19.53
N ASP A 75 0.72 -7.20 18.33
CA ASP A 75 -0.59 -6.57 18.11
C ASP A 75 -1.73 -7.62 18.04
N PRO A 76 -2.65 -7.63 19.03
CA PRO A 76 -3.76 -8.59 19.06
C PRO A 76 -4.82 -8.34 17.98
N GLU A 77 -4.79 -7.23 17.28
CA GLU A 77 -5.72 -6.95 16.18
C GLU A 77 -5.41 -7.78 14.93
N PHE A 78 -4.20 -8.34 14.83
CA PHE A 78 -3.80 -9.23 13.73
C PHE A 78 -3.90 -10.71 14.11
N SER A 79 -4.10 -11.55 13.12
CA SER A 79 -4.12 -13.00 13.23
C SER A 79 -3.07 -13.64 12.32
N LYS A 80 -2.88 -14.95 12.44
CA LYS A 80 -2.07 -15.70 11.47
C LYS A 80 -2.60 -15.55 10.05
N ASN A 81 -3.92 -15.42 9.88
CA ASN A 81 -4.52 -15.18 8.57
C ASN A 81 -4.19 -13.78 8.04
N SER A 82 -4.07 -12.77 8.90
CA SER A 82 -3.64 -11.42 8.51
C SER A 82 -2.28 -11.42 7.85
N VAL A 83 -1.33 -12.24 8.35
CA VAL A 83 -0.02 -12.43 7.72
C VAL A 83 -0.16 -12.97 6.29
N ASN A 84 -1.01 -13.99 6.11
CA ASN A 84 -1.26 -14.56 4.79
C ASN A 84 -1.88 -13.53 3.84
N ILE A 85 -2.88 -12.77 4.30
CA ILE A 85 -3.50 -11.69 3.51
C ILE A 85 -2.43 -10.68 3.09
N SER A 86 -1.60 -10.19 4.02
CA SER A 86 -0.57 -9.20 3.72
C SER A 86 0.40 -9.65 2.63
N LYS A 87 0.77 -10.93 2.61
CA LYS A 87 1.65 -11.51 1.58
C LYS A 87 1.01 -11.55 0.20
N HIS A 88 -0.29 -11.76 0.11
CA HIS A 88 -1.01 -11.82 -1.17
C HIS A 88 -1.29 -10.42 -1.76
N LEU A 89 -1.20 -9.35 -0.97
CA LEU A 89 -1.43 -7.99 -1.47
C LEU A 89 -0.49 -7.61 -2.60
N LYS A 90 0.75 -8.11 -2.60
CA LYS A 90 1.71 -7.84 -3.67
C LYS A 90 1.17 -8.24 -5.05
N GLU A 91 0.73 -9.49 -5.19
CA GLU A 91 0.24 -10.01 -6.48
C GLU A 91 -1.05 -9.31 -6.91
N VAL A 92 -1.96 -9.12 -5.97
CA VAL A 92 -3.25 -8.46 -6.24
C VAL A 92 -3.04 -7.00 -6.67
N TYR A 93 -2.12 -6.25 -6.02
CA TYR A 93 -1.84 -4.87 -6.41
C TYR A 93 -1.09 -4.77 -7.75
N LYS A 94 -0.23 -5.74 -8.05
CA LYS A 94 0.41 -5.84 -9.35
C LYS A 94 -0.62 -6.03 -10.47
N ASP A 95 -1.58 -6.92 -10.27
CA ASP A 95 -2.66 -7.15 -11.23
C ASP A 95 -3.53 -5.90 -11.43
N ILE A 96 -3.84 -5.18 -10.32
CA ILE A 96 -4.54 -3.89 -10.39
C ILE A 96 -3.74 -2.89 -11.23
N SER A 97 -2.43 -2.78 -10.99
CA SER A 97 -1.57 -1.83 -11.69
C SER A 97 -1.58 -2.07 -13.20
N LEU A 98 -1.51 -3.31 -13.61
CA LEU A 98 -1.59 -3.69 -15.02
C LEU A 98 -2.96 -3.35 -15.62
N LYS A 99 -4.05 -3.68 -14.91
CA LYS A 99 -5.41 -3.46 -15.37
C LYS A 99 -5.78 -1.98 -15.47
N TYR A 100 -5.31 -1.16 -14.54
CA TYR A 100 -5.66 0.26 -14.44
C TYR A 100 -4.55 1.19 -14.93
N ASN A 101 -3.51 0.64 -15.56
CA ASN A 101 -2.38 1.39 -16.10
C ASN A 101 -1.78 2.37 -15.07
N THR A 102 -1.41 1.85 -13.90
CA THR A 102 -0.65 2.58 -12.89
C THR A 102 0.78 2.07 -12.82
N GLU A 103 1.68 2.89 -12.29
CA GLU A 103 2.99 2.43 -11.87
C GLU A 103 2.88 1.54 -10.65
N PHE A 104 3.78 0.58 -10.50
CA PHE A 104 3.79 -0.36 -9.39
C PHE A 104 5.15 -0.47 -8.71
N LEU A 105 5.12 -0.61 -7.39
CA LEU A 105 6.26 -0.94 -6.54
C LEU A 105 5.81 -1.88 -5.43
N SER A 106 6.60 -2.90 -5.11
CA SER A 106 6.38 -3.75 -3.95
C SER A 106 7.35 -3.36 -2.83
N ALA A 107 6.85 -2.79 -1.72
CA ALA A 107 7.68 -2.45 -0.58
C ALA A 107 8.34 -3.70 0.05
N SER A 108 7.62 -4.83 0.07
CA SER A 108 8.12 -6.09 0.63
C SER A 108 9.32 -6.70 -0.11
N ASP A 109 9.63 -6.24 -1.34
CA ASP A 109 10.81 -6.69 -2.06
C ASP A 109 12.11 -6.05 -1.54
N TYR A 110 12.01 -4.96 -0.78
CA TYR A 110 13.15 -4.15 -0.33
C TYR A 110 13.30 -4.10 1.18
N VAL A 111 12.19 -4.13 1.91
CA VAL A 111 12.17 -3.95 3.37
C VAL A 111 11.18 -4.90 4.04
N LYS A 112 11.43 -5.14 5.33
CA LYS A 112 10.62 -6.04 6.17
C LYS A 112 10.15 -5.30 7.41
N ALA A 113 9.08 -5.79 8.03
CA ALA A 113 8.63 -5.33 9.33
C ALA A 113 9.74 -5.49 10.38
N SER A 114 9.83 -4.53 11.30
CA SER A 114 10.75 -4.56 12.44
C SER A 114 10.42 -5.74 13.36
N ASN A 115 11.44 -6.38 13.91
CA ASN A 115 11.26 -7.43 14.93
C ASN A 115 10.69 -6.87 16.26
N LYS A 116 10.57 -5.55 16.41
CA LYS A 116 10.02 -4.93 17.64
C LYS A 116 8.51 -5.12 17.74
N ASP A 117 7.81 -5.00 16.63
CA ASP A 117 6.34 -5.07 16.58
C ASP A 117 5.80 -5.97 15.46
N GLU A 118 6.65 -6.42 14.56
CA GLU A 118 6.28 -7.30 13.44
C GLU A 118 5.28 -6.63 12.45
N GLU A 119 5.16 -5.31 12.51
CA GLU A 119 4.20 -4.52 11.74
C GLU A 119 4.84 -3.32 11.02
N HIS A 120 5.61 -2.50 11.71
CA HIS A 120 6.16 -1.26 11.18
C HIS A 120 7.63 -1.40 10.74
N LEU A 121 8.07 -0.47 9.90
CA LEU A 121 9.48 -0.33 9.57
C LEU A 121 10.25 0.29 10.74
N ASP A 122 11.50 -0.12 10.93
CA ASP A 122 12.45 0.64 11.72
C ASP A 122 13.05 1.82 10.92
N SER A 123 13.96 2.58 11.53
CA SER A 123 14.57 3.75 10.89
C SER A 123 15.32 3.40 9.61
N ASP A 124 16.01 2.26 9.59
CA ASP A 124 16.78 1.81 8.44
C ASP A 124 15.84 1.38 7.30
N GLY A 125 14.77 0.66 7.64
CA GLY A 125 13.72 0.27 6.69
C GLY A 125 13.03 1.49 6.06
N HIS A 126 12.73 2.51 6.85
CA HIS A 126 12.20 3.78 6.32
C HIS A 126 13.17 4.46 5.35
N SER A 127 14.47 4.50 5.69
CA SER A 127 15.49 5.11 4.83
C SER A 127 15.63 4.36 3.50
N ILE A 128 15.67 3.04 3.54
CA ILE A 128 15.76 2.17 2.34
C ILE A 128 14.53 2.37 1.47
N LEU A 129 13.33 2.31 2.05
CA LEU A 129 12.09 2.46 1.28
C LEU A 129 11.97 3.84 0.65
N ALA A 130 12.37 4.90 1.37
CA ALA A 130 12.39 6.26 0.85
C ALA A 130 13.29 6.38 -0.40
N ASP A 131 14.50 5.81 -0.36
CA ASP A 131 15.43 5.81 -1.50
C ASP A 131 14.86 5.03 -2.71
N VAL A 132 14.21 3.89 -2.45
CA VAL A 132 13.58 3.07 -3.49
C VAL A 132 12.42 3.82 -4.15
N ILE A 133 11.55 4.45 -3.35
CA ILE A 133 10.43 5.26 -3.86
C ILE A 133 10.95 6.45 -4.64
N TYR A 134 11.97 7.16 -4.15
CA TYR A 134 12.60 8.28 -4.85
C TYR A 134 13.09 7.88 -6.24
N LYS A 135 13.85 6.78 -6.34
CA LYS A 135 14.34 6.25 -7.63
C LYS A 135 13.21 5.87 -8.57
N LYS A 136 12.16 5.24 -8.05
CA LYS A 136 10.98 4.89 -8.85
C LYS A 136 10.28 6.13 -9.38
N VAL A 137 10.05 7.14 -8.54
CA VAL A 137 9.44 8.42 -8.95
C VAL A 137 10.28 9.14 -9.99
N ALA A 138 11.61 9.22 -9.79
CA ALA A 138 12.50 9.80 -10.78
C ALA A 138 12.35 9.14 -12.16
N ASN A 139 12.24 7.81 -12.21
CA ASN A 139 12.06 7.08 -13.46
C ASN A 139 10.68 7.30 -14.12
N ILE A 140 9.64 7.63 -13.35
CA ILE A 140 8.30 7.91 -13.89
C ILE A 140 8.30 9.20 -14.73
N PHE A 141 9.20 10.15 -14.44
CA PHE A 141 9.24 11.47 -15.07
C PHE A 141 10.41 11.64 -16.06
N ILE A 142 11.14 10.59 -16.36
CA ILE A 142 12.11 10.59 -17.45
C ILE A 142 11.42 10.29 -18.77
#